data_a7f08c82a6fcc5ec2de7e51880db607e
#
_entry.id   a7f08c82a6fcc5ec2de7e51880db607e
#
_cell.length_a   1.000
_cell.length_b   1.000
_cell.length_c   1.000
_cell.angle_alpha   90.00
_cell.angle_beta   90.00
_cell.angle_gamma   90.00
#
_symmetry.space_group_name_H-M   'P 1'
#
loop_
_entity.id
_entity.type
_entity.pdbx_description
1 polymer ?
#
loop_
_entity_poly.entity_id
_entity_poly.type
_entity_poly.pdbx_seq_one_letter_code
_entity_poly.pdbx_strand_id
1 'polypeptide(L)'
;MTETPPGALPVPYVPGMSGLSVMARGGYATVYRATQDSVGRDVAIKVENRTLDNPRDQARFLREARAAGRMSSHPHVVDLFDVGVTVDQHPYLIMELCDGSYLDRMRVSPLDPVEARDVGIKIADALVHSHANGVLHRDVKPANILYSEFNAAVLADFGLAVLGEMRDSSVTLEVLTPAYAPPEMFRHDSPSGAADVYALCATLYAVMSGRPPRWESNRSPSILTLMDLFNHPIPELPGVPERLVAVLRYGMDNDPTARPTAEQLRDLLNNLHLDPSTPQPPPAVYRAPRPNHVPPPRPRPIPPSTPTLDETPTVHNNPDRKGFFQKWFFGG
;
A
#
# COMPACT_ATOMS: atom_id res chain seq x y z
N MET A 1 7.48 -26.76 20.49
CA MET A 1 6.49 -26.88 19.40
C MET A 1 5.42 -25.84 19.69
N THR A 2 5.43 -24.72 19.02
CA THR A 2 4.45 -23.65 19.17
C THR A 2 3.24 -24.03 18.33
N GLU A 3 2.11 -24.31 18.98
CA GLU A 3 0.83 -24.59 18.31
C GLU A 3 0.41 -23.40 17.44
N THR A 4 0.18 -23.66 16.15
CA THR A 4 -0.37 -22.68 15.21
C THR A 4 -1.82 -22.39 15.61
N PRO A 5 -2.24 -21.13 15.75
CA PRO A 5 -3.64 -20.83 16.07
C PRO A 5 -4.58 -21.39 15.02
N PRO A 6 -5.78 -21.88 15.39
CA PRO A 6 -6.72 -22.48 14.46
C PRO A 6 -7.12 -21.50 13.37
N GLY A 7 -6.95 -21.89 12.11
CA GLY A 7 -7.24 -21.07 10.91
C GLY A 7 -6.02 -20.41 10.25
N ALA A 8 -4.81 -20.55 10.79
CA ALA A 8 -3.60 -20.09 10.13
C ALA A 8 -3.14 -21.10 9.08
N LEU A 9 -3.06 -20.68 7.80
CA LEU A 9 -2.41 -21.49 6.78
C LEU A 9 -0.97 -21.81 7.22
N PRO A 10 -0.46 -23.03 6.96
CA PRO A 10 0.94 -23.36 7.23
C PRO A 10 1.84 -22.39 6.46
N VAL A 11 3.05 -22.13 7.01
CA VAL A 11 4.02 -21.29 6.31
C VAL A 11 4.35 -21.95 4.97
N PRO A 12 4.15 -21.25 3.83
CA PRO A 12 4.33 -21.85 2.51
C PRO A 12 5.81 -22.14 2.26
N TYR A 13 6.08 -23.20 1.51
CA TYR A 13 7.41 -23.45 0.97
C TYR A 13 7.59 -22.64 -0.32
N VAL A 14 8.58 -21.75 -0.33
CA VAL A 14 8.99 -20.97 -1.50
C VAL A 14 10.45 -21.29 -1.80
N PRO A 15 10.77 -21.87 -2.98
CA PRO A 15 12.13 -22.27 -3.32
C PRO A 15 13.16 -21.13 -3.22
N GLY A 16 14.31 -21.38 -2.60
CA GLY A 16 15.40 -20.41 -2.45
C GLY A 16 15.11 -19.28 -1.46
N MET A 17 14.09 -19.44 -0.60
CA MET A 17 13.71 -18.50 0.44
C MET A 17 13.71 -19.18 1.79
N SER A 18 14.34 -18.57 2.79
CA SER A 18 14.37 -19.04 4.17
C SER A 18 13.85 -17.97 5.15
N GLY A 19 13.61 -18.38 6.39
CA GLY A 19 13.24 -17.48 7.47
C GLY A 19 11.87 -16.81 7.30
N LEU A 20 10.93 -17.44 6.60
CA LEU A 20 9.61 -16.84 6.36
C LEU A 20 8.91 -16.50 7.67
N SER A 21 8.57 -15.23 7.82
CA SER A 21 7.80 -14.69 8.95
C SER A 21 6.67 -13.81 8.45
N VAL A 22 5.48 -13.96 9.04
CA VAL A 22 4.30 -13.19 8.62
C VAL A 22 4.49 -11.72 8.98
N MET A 23 4.36 -10.85 7.98
CA MET A 23 4.31 -9.40 8.14
C MET A 23 2.86 -8.89 8.24
N ALA A 24 2.01 -9.35 7.30
CA ALA A 24 0.61 -8.93 7.23
C ALA A 24 -0.27 -10.08 6.74
N ARG A 25 -1.52 -10.13 7.22
CA ARG A 25 -2.55 -11.07 6.76
C ARG A 25 -3.79 -10.31 6.33
N GLY A 26 -4.34 -10.68 5.17
CA GLY A 26 -5.59 -10.13 4.68
C GLY A 26 -6.52 -11.16 4.09
N GLY A 27 -7.68 -10.70 3.64
CA GLY A 27 -8.68 -11.59 3.04
C GLY A 27 -8.18 -12.28 1.78
N TYR A 28 -7.29 -11.65 1.01
CA TYR A 28 -6.88 -12.12 -0.31
C TYR A 28 -5.45 -12.65 -0.36
N ALA A 29 -4.57 -12.16 0.48
CA ALA A 29 -3.17 -12.58 0.50
C ALA A 29 -2.56 -12.50 1.90
N THR A 30 -1.46 -13.22 2.10
CA THR A 30 -0.59 -13.09 3.26
C THR A 30 0.78 -12.63 2.78
N VAL A 31 1.36 -11.62 3.43
CA VAL A 31 2.70 -11.12 3.13
C VAL A 31 3.68 -11.62 4.18
N TYR A 32 4.77 -12.17 3.70
CA TYR A 32 5.87 -12.68 4.52
C TYR A 32 7.13 -11.87 4.27
N ARG A 33 7.94 -11.66 5.30
CA ARG A 33 9.35 -11.34 5.16
C ARG A 33 10.10 -12.65 5.05
N ALA A 34 11.10 -12.72 4.18
CA ALA A 34 11.98 -13.86 4.02
C ALA A 34 13.38 -13.38 3.63
N THR A 35 14.37 -14.27 3.71
CA THR A 35 15.71 -14.04 3.17
C THR A 35 15.86 -14.84 1.89
N GLN A 36 16.31 -14.19 0.81
CA GLN A 36 16.67 -14.85 -0.44
C GLN A 36 18.05 -15.50 -0.29
N ASP A 37 18.10 -16.83 -0.25
CA ASP A 37 19.30 -17.60 0.14
C ASP A 37 20.50 -17.36 -0.79
N SER A 38 20.24 -17.16 -2.09
CA SER A 38 21.30 -17.01 -3.10
C SER A 38 22.17 -15.77 -2.94
N VAL A 39 21.61 -14.69 -2.35
CA VAL A 39 22.28 -13.39 -2.19
C VAL A 39 22.23 -12.84 -0.77
N GLY A 40 21.54 -13.50 0.15
CA GLY A 40 21.43 -13.10 1.55
C GLY A 40 20.64 -11.80 1.79
N ARG A 41 19.75 -11.41 0.87
CA ARG A 41 18.94 -10.20 1.03
C ARG A 41 17.55 -10.49 1.58
N ASP A 42 17.01 -9.54 2.33
CA ASP A 42 15.63 -9.60 2.77
C ASP A 42 14.67 -9.20 1.64
N VAL A 43 13.55 -9.92 1.55
CA VAL A 43 12.50 -9.73 0.54
C VAL A 43 11.11 -9.80 1.18
N ALA A 44 10.13 -9.20 0.52
CA ALA A 44 8.71 -9.41 0.81
C ALA A 44 8.16 -10.50 -0.13
N ILE A 45 7.42 -11.46 0.41
CA ILE A 45 6.74 -12.51 -0.37
C ILE A 45 5.25 -12.37 -0.13
N LYS A 46 4.52 -12.00 -1.17
CA LYS A 46 3.05 -11.94 -1.16
C LYS A 46 2.50 -13.25 -1.70
N VAL A 47 1.79 -14.00 -0.87
CA VAL A 47 1.17 -15.28 -1.22
C VAL A 47 -0.34 -15.10 -1.22
N GLU A 48 -0.99 -15.37 -2.36
CA GLU A 48 -2.43 -15.28 -2.50
C GLU A 48 -3.11 -16.40 -1.70
N ASN A 49 -4.23 -16.09 -1.03
CA ASN A 49 -4.97 -17.07 -0.23
C ASN A 49 -5.75 -18.07 -1.09
N ARG A 50 -6.01 -17.73 -2.37
CA ARG A 50 -6.66 -18.63 -3.32
C ARG A 50 -5.66 -19.58 -3.98
N THR A 51 -6.13 -20.73 -4.45
CA THR A 51 -5.36 -21.67 -5.24
C THR A 51 -5.60 -21.48 -6.74
N LEU A 52 -4.64 -21.90 -7.56
CA LEU A 52 -4.75 -22.00 -9.02
C LEU A 52 -4.81 -23.49 -9.42
N ASP A 53 -6.01 -24.05 -9.39
CA ASP A 53 -6.20 -25.51 -9.46
C ASP A 53 -6.02 -26.08 -10.88
N ASN A 54 -5.88 -25.22 -11.89
CA ASN A 54 -5.69 -25.69 -13.26
C ASN A 54 -4.47 -25.01 -13.95
N PRO A 55 -3.78 -25.74 -14.86
CA PRO A 55 -2.59 -25.23 -15.56
C PRO A 55 -2.83 -23.97 -16.40
N ARG A 56 -4.07 -23.75 -16.87
CA ARG A 56 -4.43 -22.60 -17.69
C ARG A 56 -4.40 -21.31 -16.85
N ASP A 57 -4.95 -21.35 -15.64
CA ASP A 57 -4.95 -20.23 -14.72
C ASP A 57 -3.55 -19.93 -14.19
N GLN A 58 -2.74 -20.97 -13.94
CA GLN A 58 -1.32 -20.80 -13.59
C GLN A 58 -0.54 -20.11 -14.71
N ALA A 59 -0.69 -20.59 -15.95
CA ALA A 59 -0.02 -19.99 -17.11
C ALA A 59 -0.47 -18.54 -17.33
N ARG A 60 -1.75 -18.25 -17.10
CA ARG A 60 -2.30 -16.89 -17.17
C ARG A 60 -1.68 -16.02 -16.08
N PHE A 61 -1.70 -16.44 -14.82
CA PHE A 61 -1.08 -15.72 -13.71
C PHE A 61 0.40 -15.39 -13.99
N LEU A 62 1.20 -16.38 -14.37
CA LEU A 62 2.63 -16.18 -14.65
C LEU A 62 2.88 -15.20 -15.81
N ARG A 63 2.05 -15.23 -16.84
CA ARG A 63 2.15 -14.29 -17.98
C ARG A 63 1.87 -12.86 -17.53
N GLU A 64 0.85 -12.66 -16.72
CA GLU A 64 0.39 -11.37 -16.25
C GLU A 64 1.34 -10.79 -15.19
N ALA A 65 1.81 -11.62 -14.26
CA ALA A 65 2.83 -11.23 -13.32
C ALA A 65 4.16 -10.82 -14.00
N ARG A 66 4.54 -11.50 -15.10
CA ARG A 66 5.68 -11.09 -15.92
C ARG A 66 5.44 -9.77 -16.65
N ALA A 67 4.22 -9.48 -17.07
CA ALA A 67 3.89 -8.18 -17.65
C ALA A 67 3.98 -7.05 -16.61
N ALA A 68 3.47 -7.29 -15.39
CA ALA A 68 3.64 -6.39 -14.26
C ALA A 68 5.12 -6.20 -13.87
N GLY A 69 5.93 -7.25 -13.95
CA GLY A 69 7.38 -7.19 -13.69
C GLY A 69 8.13 -6.25 -14.62
N ARG A 70 7.61 -5.95 -15.82
CA ARG A 70 8.22 -4.92 -16.69
C ARG A 70 8.11 -3.51 -16.11
N MET A 71 7.13 -3.29 -15.22
CA MET A 71 6.95 -2.00 -14.55
C MET A 71 8.00 -1.77 -13.46
N SER A 72 8.63 -2.84 -12.93
CA SER A 72 9.67 -2.77 -11.89
C SER A 72 10.96 -2.06 -12.35
N SER A 73 11.12 -1.75 -13.64
CA SER A 73 12.24 -0.93 -14.11
C SER A 73 12.07 0.56 -13.80
N HIS A 74 10.88 0.98 -13.34
CA HIS A 74 10.62 2.37 -13.02
C HIS A 74 11.00 2.67 -11.56
N PRO A 75 11.73 3.77 -11.26
CA PRO A 75 12.25 4.06 -9.92
C PRO A 75 11.16 4.26 -8.85
N HIS A 76 9.92 4.52 -9.26
CA HIS A 76 8.78 4.70 -8.36
C HIS A 76 7.77 3.55 -8.43
N VAL A 77 8.24 2.35 -8.78
CA VAL A 77 7.48 1.10 -8.74
C VAL A 77 8.26 0.11 -7.88
N VAL A 78 7.57 -0.63 -7.03
CA VAL A 78 8.19 -1.69 -6.21
C VAL A 78 8.81 -2.75 -7.11
N ASP A 79 10.06 -3.10 -6.86
CA ASP A 79 10.77 -4.13 -7.62
C ASP A 79 10.13 -5.50 -7.43
N LEU A 80 9.73 -6.13 -8.52
CA LEU A 80 9.31 -7.53 -8.56
C LEU A 80 10.49 -8.39 -8.97
N PHE A 81 10.99 -9.22 -8.04
CA PHE A 81 12.17 -10.05 -8.26
C PHE A 81 11.86 -11.39 -8.91
N ASP A 82 10.74 -12.02 -8.49
CA ASP A 82 10.34 -13.31 -9.03
C ASP A 82 8.85 -13.59 -8.77
N VAL A 83 8.31 -14.57 -9.47
CA VAL A 83 6.92 -15.03 -9.37
C VAL A 83 6.85 -16.53 -9.47
N GLY A 84 5.90 -17.14 -8.77
CA GLY A 84 5.71 -18.58 -8.84
C GLY A 84 4.38 -19.04 -8.26
N VAL A 85 4.27 -20.37 -8.17
CA VAL A 85 3.15 -21.05 -7.55
C VAL A 85 3.71 -22.06 -6.55
N THR A 86 3.18 -22.07 -5.33
CA THR A 86 3.60 -23.02 -4.29
C THR A 86 3.17 -24.44 -4.62
N VAL A 87 3.68 -25.43 -3.88
CA VAL A 87 3.25 -26.84 -4.02
C VAL A 87 1.75 -26.97 -3.78
N ASP A 88 1.19 -26.18 -2.86
CA ASP A 88 -0.25 -26.15 -2.55
C ASP A 88 -1.05 -25.24 -3.51
N GLN A 89 -0.47 -24.92 -4.68
CA GLN A 89 -1.10 -24.18 -5.77
C GLN A 89 -1.44 -22.71 -5.46
N HIS A 90 -0.85 -22.11 -4.42
CA HIS A 90 -0.97 -20.69 -4.13
C HIS A 90 -0.01 -19.87 -4.99
N PRO A 91 -0.48 -18.87 -5.76
CA PRO A 91 0.40 -17.95 -6.47
C PRO A 91 1.14 -17.05 -5.48
N TYR A 92 2.41 -16.74 -5.78
CA TYR A 92 3.21 -15.82 -4.98
C TYR A 92 4.03 -14.87 -5.84
N LEU A 93 4.35 -13.71 -5.25
CA LEU A 93 5.23 -12.69 -5.79
C LEU A 93 6.37 -12.45 -4.79
N ILE A 94 7.61 -12.40 -5.27
CA ILE A 94 8.78 -12.02 -4.49
C ILE A 94 9.18 -10.61 -4.90
N MET A 95 9.21 -9.68 -3.96
CA MET A 95 9.39 -8.27 -4.24
C MET A 95 10.32 -7.59 -3.23
N GLU A 96 10.69 -6.36 -3.52
CA GLU A 96 11.43 -5.48 -2.63
C GLU A 96 10.72 -5.41 -1.26
N LEU A 97 11.52 -5.51 -0.18
CA LEU A 97 11.05 -5.28 1.17
C LEU A 97 11.13 -3.79 1.47
N CYS A 98 9.97 -3.13 1.54
CA CYS A 98 9.86 -1.73 1.93
C CYS A 98 9.69 -1.57 3.45
N ASP A 99 9.94 -0.37 3.98
CA ASP A 99 9.92 -0.07 5.42
C ASP A 99 8.52 0.27 5.94
N GLY A 100 7.61 0.77 5.10
CA GLY A 100 6.27 1.17 5.51
C GLY A 100 5.37 1.62 4.36
N SER A 101 4.11 1.93 4.69
CA SER A 101 3.13 2.47 3.74
C SER A 101 2.70 3.88 4.12
N TYR A 102 2.19 4.63 3.14
CA TYR A 102 1.59 5.94 3.39
C TYR A 102 0.29 5.84 4.17
N LEU A 103 -0.37 4.67 4.20
CA LEU A 103 -1.48 4.42 5.10
C LEU A 103 -1.03 4.45 6.57
N ASP A 104 0.12 3.86 6.89
CA ASP A 104 0.65 3.86 8.26
C ASP A 104 1.12 5.27 8.65
N ARG A 105 1.77 5.98 7.71
CA ARG A 105 2.19 7.36 7.95
C ARG A 105 1.01 8.29 8.25
N MET A 106 -0.03 8.27 7.41
CA MET A 106 -1.20 9.13 7.62
C MET A 106 -1.97 8.84 8.92
N ARG A 107 -1.89 7.60 9.42
CA ARG A 107 -2.48 7.22 10.71
C ARG A 107 -1.72 7.80 11.91
N VAL A 108 -0.42 8.03 11.75
CA VAL A 108 0.42 8.66 12.78
C VAL A 108 0.29 10.17 12.71
N SER A 109 0.41 10.74 11.53
CA SER A 109 0.26 12.18 11.26
C SER A 109 -0.07 12.40 9.79
N PRO A 110 -1.03 13.28 9.46
CA PRO A 110 -1.24 13.73 8.11
C PRO A 110 0.04 14.31 7.50
N LEU A 111 0.23 14.12 6.20
CA LEU A 111 1.35 14.69 5.45
C LEU A 111 1.17 16.20 5.27
N ASP A 112 2.29 16.91 5.22
CA ASP A 112 2.25 18.29 4.77
C ASP A 112 2.01 18.39 3.25
N PRO A 113 1.51 19.53 2.75
CA PRO A 113 1.17 19.71 1.34
C PRO A 113 2.35 19.56 0.38
N VAL A 114 3.57 19.92 0.81
CA VAL A 114 4.78 19.82 -0.03
C VAL A 114 5.15 18.34 -0.21
N GLU A 115 5.18 17.60 0.90
CA GLU A 115 5.43 16.16 0.85
C GLU A 115 4.37 15.41 0.04
N ALA A 116 3.08 15.73 0.24
CA ALA A 116 1.98 15.12 -0.51
C ALA A 116 2.09 15.40 -2.01
N ARG A 117 2.45 16.64 -2.41
CA ARG A 117 2.73 16.99 -3.82
C ARG A 117 3.89 16.16 -4.37
N ASP A 118 4.99 16.03 -3.64
CA ASP A 118 6.19 15.33 -4.10
C ASP A 118 5.94 13.82 -4.26
N VAL A 119 5.15 13.22 -3.38
CA VAL A 119 4.61 11.87 -3.54
C VAL A 119 3.74 11.78 -4.79
N GLY A 120 2.85 12.74 -4.98
CA GLY A 120 1.96 12.81 -6.14
C GLY A 120 2.73 12.83 -7.47
N ILE A 121 3.81 13.61 -7.57
CA ILE A 121 4.67 13.69 -8.75
C ILE A 121 5.28 12.31 -9.06
N LYS A 122 5.87 11.65 -8.06
CA LYS A 122 6.51 10.35 -8.22
C LYS A 122 5.54 9.25 -8.65
N ILE A 123 4.38 9.20 -8.01
CA ILE A 123 3.37 8.18 -8.33
C ILE A 123 2.68 8.47 -9.67
N ALA A 124 2.44 9.75 -10.00
CA ALA A 124 1.95 10.11 -11.33
C ALA A 124 2.94 9.71 -12.43
N ASP A 125 4.26 9.86 -12.21
CA ASP A 125 5.30 9.42 -13.14
C ASP A 125 5.30 7.89 -13.34
N ALA A 126 5.13 7.12 -12.26
CA ALA A 126 4.92 5.67 -12.33
C ALA A 126 3.67 5.29 -13.16
N LEU A 127 2.57 6.03 -12.98
CA LEU A 127 1.34 5.83 -13.76
C LEU A 127 1.52 6.21 -15.24
N VAL A 128 2.28 7.26 -15.57
CA VAL A 128 2.63 7.60 -16.97
C VAL A 128 3.32 6.42 -17.64
N HIS A 129 4.35 5.88 -16.97
CA HIS A 129 5.08 4.71 -17.49
C HIS A 129 4.16 3.49 -17.67
N SER A 130 3.32 3.22 -16.69
CA SER A 130 2.37 2.11 -16.72
C SER A 130 1.35 2.23 -17.86
N HIS A 131 0.70 3.39 -17.98
CA HIS A 131 -0.30 3.65 -19.00
C HIS A 131 0.28 3.60 -20.42
N ALA A 132 1.53 4.09 -20.62
CA ALA A 132 2.25 3.99 -21.90
C ALA A 132 2.51 2.51 -22.29
N ASN A 133 2.61 1.60 -21.34
CA ASN A 133 2.74 0.16 -21.54
C ASN A 133 1.41 -0.60 -21.57
N GLY A 134 0.27 0.10 -21.55
CA GLY A 134 -1.06 -0.49 -21.59
C GLY A 134 -1.46 -1.18 -20.27
N VAL A 135 -0.77 -0.86 -19.17
CA VAL A 135 -1.04 -1.43 -17.83
C VAL A 135 -1.76 -0.40 -16.96
N LEU A 136 -2.93 -0.74 -16.43
CA LEU A 136 -3.67 0.07 -15.47
C LEU A 136 -3.43 -0.48 -14.07
N HIS A 137 -3.29 0.41 -13.07
CA HIS A 137 -3.07 0.00 -11.70
C HIS A 137 -4.35 -0.48 -11.00
N ARG A 138 -5.46 0.28 -11.12
CA ARG A 138 -6.83 0.00 -10.64
C ARG A 138 -7.03 -0.05 -9.11
N ASP A 139 -5.97 0.07 -8.31
CA ASP A 139 -6.05 0.05 -6.83
C ASP A 139 -5.03 1.02 -6.20
N VAL A 140 -4.95 2.26 -6.72
CA VAL A 140 -4.09 3.29 -6.12
C VAL A 140 -4.72 3.76 -4.82
N LYS A 141 -4.00 3.55 -3.70
CA LYS A 141 -4.44 3.92 -2.35
C LYS A 141 -3.24 4.09 -1.42
N PRO A 142 -3.38 4.73 -0.25
CA PRO A 142 -2.24 4.94 0.67
C PRO A 142 -1.55 3.65 1.11
N ALA A 143 -2.28 2.53 1.18
CA ALA A 143 -1.72 1.22 1.53
C ALA A 143 -0.78 0.65 0.45
N ASN A 144 -0.97 1.03 -0.80
CA ASN A 144 -0.19 0.56 -1.95
C ASN A 144 0.90 1.56 -2.37
N ILE A 145 1.02 2.69 -1.70
CA ILE A 145 2.19 3.59 -1.83
C ILE A 145 3.10 3.30 -0.65
N LEU A 146 4.26 2.71 -0.97
CA LEU A 146 5.23 2.29 0.03
C LEU A 146 6.43 3.24 0.04
N TYR A 147 7.26 3.13 1.08
CA TYR A 147 8.54 3.82 1.17
C TYR A 147 9.61 2.88 1.71
N SER A 148 10.84 3.11 1.32
CA SER A 148 12.03 2.47 1.86
C SER A 148 13.06 3.51 2.25
N GLU A 149 14.13 3.09 2.93
CA GLU A 149 15.26 3.96 3.31
C GLU A 149 15.81 4.72 2.10
N PHE A 150 15.80 4.10 0.91
CA PHE A 150 16.38 4.66 -0.32
C PHE A 150 15.36 5.34 -1.23
N ASN A 151 14.07 5.07 -1.06
CA ASN A 151 13.03 5.63 -1.92
C ASN A 151 11.82 6.10 -1.13
N ALA A 152 11.54 7.40 -1.22
CA ALA A 152 10.48 8.03 -0.45
C ALA A 152 9.06 7.64 -0.90
N ALA A 153 8.85 7.21 -2.16
CA ALA A 153 7.53 6.77 -2.62
C ALA A 153 7.68 5.81 -3.80
N VAL A 154 7.14 4.61 -3.65
CA VAL A 154 7.03 3.58 -4.70
C VAL A 154 5.63 3.00 -4.71
N LEU A 155 5.10 2.73 -5.89
CA LEU A 155 3.78 2.14 -6.10
C LEU A 155 3.90 0.62 -6.14
N ALA A 156 3.19 -0.04 -5.23
CA ALA A 156 3.14 -1.49 -5.12
C ALA A 156 1.86 -2.05 -5.77
N ASP A 157 1.83 -3.36 -5.99
CA ASP A 157 0.65 -4.11 -6.41
C ASP A 157 0.19 -3.83 -7.85
N PHE A 158 1.11 -3.50 -8.77
CA PHE A 158 0.83 -3.48 -10.20
C PHE A 158 0.36 -4.86 -10.68
N GLY A 159 -0.74 -4.87 -11.45
CA GLY A 159 -1.22 -6.06 -12.13
C GLY A 159 -2.05 -7.04 -11.30
N LEU A 160 -2.26 -6.82 -10.00
CA LEU A 160 -3.19 -7.66 -9.20
C LEU A 160 -4.66 -7.46 -9.60
N ALA A 161 -4.98 -6.38 -10.29
CA ALA A 161 -6.29 -6.20 -10.92
C ALA A 161 -6.64 -7.30 -11.92
N VAL A 162 -5.63 -7.93 -12.54
CA VAL A 162 -5.83 -9.06 -13.45
C VAL A 162 -6.19 -10.34 -12.71
N LEU A 163 -5.66 -10.52 -11.49
CA LEU A 163 -6.15 -11.57 -10.60
C LEU A 163 -7.62 -11.30 -10.20
N GLY A 164 -8.05 -10.05 -10.20
CA GLY A 164 -9.45 -9.65 -10.03
C GLY A 164 -10.35 -10.04 -11.21
N GLU A 165 -9.88 -9.96 -12.45
CA GLU A 165 -10.62 -10.39 -13.64
C GLU A 165 -10.78 -11.93 -13.74
N MET A 166 -9.95 -12.69 -13.06
CA MET A 166 -10.13 -14.14 -12.87
C MET A 166 -11.18 -14.45 -11.79
N ARG A 167 -11.65 -13.44 -11.06
CA ARG A 167 -12.78 -13.56 -10.12
C ARG A 167 -14.06 -13.35 -10.91
N ASP A 168 -15.09 -14.15 -10.65
CA ASP A 168 -16.42 -13.95 -11.23
C ASP A 168 -16.86 -12.49 -11.08
N SER A 169 -17.49 -11.96 -12.11
CA SER A 169 -17.94 -10.54 -12.20
C SER A 169 -18.82 -10.07 -11.02
N SER A 170 -19.31 -10.99 -10.18
CA SER A 170 -20.04 -10.69 -8.95
C SER A 170 -19.15 -10.26 -7.76
N VAL A 171 -17.83 -10.52 -7.82
CA VAL A 171 -16.88 -10.26 -6.71
C VAL A 171 -16.17 -8.90 -6.87
N THR A 172 -16.36 -8.23 -7.99
CA THR A 172 -15.61 -7.01 -8.38
C THR A 172 -15.76 -5.87 -7.37
N LEU A 173 -16.89 -5.73 -6.70
CA LEU A 173 -17.15 -4.65 -5.73
C LEU A 173 -16.54 -4.92 -4.34
N GLU A 174 -16.36 -6.19 -3.95
CA GLU A 174 -15.72 -6.56 -2.67
C GLU A 174 -14.19 -6.40 -2.72
N VAL A 175 -13.60 -6.38 -3.93
CA VAL A 175 -12.15 -6.27 -4.15
C VAL A 175 -11.69 -4.82 -4.18
N LEU A 176 -12.58 -3.91 -4.59
CA LEU A 176 -12.28 -2.49 -4.64
C LEU A 176 -12.17 -1.93 -3.22
N THR A 177 -11.24 -1.01 -3.02
CA THR A 177 -11.29 -0.13 -1.86
C THR A 177 -12.21 1.06 -2.21
N PRO A 178 -13.53 0.98 -1.90
CA PRO A 178 -14.53 1.90 -2.46
C PRO A 178 -14.23 3.37 -2.16
N ALA A 179 -13.48 3.61 -1.10
CA ALA A 179 -13.11 4.94 -0.63
C ALA A 179 -12.25 5.77 -1.62
N TYR A 180 -11.54 5.09 -2.53
CA TYR A 180 -10.63 5.72 -3.51
C TYR A 180 -11.09 5.49 -4.95
N ALA A 181 -12.14 4.70 -5.15
CA ALA A 181 -12.64 4.34 -6.47
C ALA A 181 -13.53 5.46 -7.06
N PRO A 182 -13.40 5.76 -8.36
CA PRO A 182 -14.24 6.74 -9.05
C PRO A 182 -15.63 6.18 -9.38
N PRO A 183 -16.64 7.06 -9.69
CA PRO A 183 -18.03 6.65 -9.89
C PRO A 183 -18.25 5.67 -11.05
N GLU A 184 -17.44 5.73 -12.11
CA GLU A 184 -17.54 4.82 -13.25
C GLU A 184 -17.23 3.34 -12.88
N MET A 185 -16.38 3.11 -11.89
CA MET A 185 -16.10 1.75 -11.44
C MET A 185 -17.32 1.07 -10.80
N PHE A 186 -18.21 1.85 -10.19
CA PHE A 186 -19.48 1.33 -9.63
C PHE A 186 -20.57 1.12 -10.71
N ARG A 187 -20.39 1.73 -11.90
CA ARG A 187 -21.27 1.54 -13.06
C ARG A 187 -20.83 0.41 -13.97
N HIS A 188 -19.71 -0.29 -13.62
CA HIS A 188 -19.08 -1.33 -14.43
C HIS A 188 -18.61 -0.83 -15.81
N ASP A 189 -18.25 0.45 -15.92
CA ASP A 189 -17.64 0.98 -17.13
C ASP A 189 -16.24 0.38 -17.36
N SER A 190 -15.78 0.43 -18.60
CA SER A 190 -14.44 -0.10 -18.95
C SER A 190 -13.35 0.66 -18.19
N PRO A 191 -12.44 -0.03 -17.51
CA PRO A 191 -11.33 0.61 -16.80
C PRO A 191 -10.46 1.47 -17.73
N SER A 192 -10.06 2.63 -17.25
CA SER A 192 -9.20 3.56 -17.99
C SER A 192 -8.12 4.17 -17.08
N GLY A 193 -7.09 4.80 -17.66
CA GLY A 193 -6.08 5.53 -16.89
C GLY A 193 -6.66 6.69 -16.06
N ALA A 194 -7.82 7.21 -16.45
CA ALA A 194 -8.53 8.25 -15.70
C ALA A 194 -9.01 7.75 -14.32
N ALA A 195 -9.26 6.45 -14.16
CA ALA A 195 -9.58 5.86 -12.85
C ALA A 195 -8.38 5.88 -11.91
N ASP A 196 -7.16 5.58 -12.40
CA ASP A 196 -5.94 5.64 -11.60
C ASP A 196 -5.61 7.09 -11.20
N VAL A 197 -5.86 8.07 -12.08
CA VAL A 197 -5.70 9.50 -11.80
C VAL A 197 -6.64 9.94 -10.67
N TYR A 198 -7.92 9.56 -10.75
CA TYR A 198 -8.88 9.82 -9.67
C TYR A 198 -8.39 9.22 -8.35
N ALA A 199 -8.02 7.95 -8.36
CA ALA A 199 -7.57 7.22 -7.17
C ALA A 199 -6.29 7.83 -6.56
N LEU A 200 -5.35 8.31 -7.40
CA LEU A 200 -4.17 9.05 -6.92
C LEU A 200 -4.57 10.36 -6.25
N CYS A 201 -5.44 11.16 -6.86
CA CYS A 201 -5.89 12.42 -6.27
C CYS A 201 -6.67 12.20 -4.96
N ALA A 202 -7.52 11.17 -4.89
CA ALA A 202 -8.21 10.77 -3.66
C ALA A 202 -7.22 10.29 -2.58
N THR A 203 -6.14 9.61 -2.97
CA THR A 203 -5.05 9.19 -2.09
C THR A 203 -4.29 10.38 -1.53
N LEU A 204 -3.89 11.34 -2.37
CA LEU A 204 -3.20 12.57 -1.93
C LEU A 204 -4.08 13.39 -0.98
N TYR A 205 -5.38 13.49 -1.28
CA TYR A 205 -6.33 14.11 -0.36
C TYR A 205 -6.32 13.38 0.99
N ALA A 206 -6.40 12.03 0.98
CA ALA A 206 -6.49 11.23 2.20
C ALA A 206 -5.23 11.34 3.07
N VAL A 207 -4.03 11.32 2.49
CA VAL A 207 -2.79 11.41 3.28
C VAL A 207 -2.61 12.77 3.95
N MET A 208 -3.23 13.84 3.43
CA MET A 208 -3.23 15.17 4.05
C MET A 208 -4.37 15.35 5.06
N SER A 209 -5.54 14.71 4.85
CA SER A 209 -6.71 14.85 5.73
C SER A 209 -6.84 13.78 6.81
N GLY A 210 -6.09 12.68 6.68
CA GLY A 210 -6.23 11.49 7.52
C GLY A 210 -7.42 10.58 7.14
N ARG A 211 -8.21 10.92 6.10
CA ARG A 211 -9.39 10.16 5.63
C ARG A 211 -9.66 10.39 4.15
N PRO A 212 -10.31 9.44 3.46
CA PRO A 212 -10.71 9.63 2.06
C PRO A 212 -11.68 10.81 1.86
N PRO A 213 -11.73 11.43 0.65
CA PRO A 213 -12.43 12.69 0.41
C PRO A 213 -13.95 12.62 0.59
N ARG A 214 -14.55 11.45 0.45
CA ARG A 214 -16.01 11.26 0.55
C ARG A 214 -16.42 10.28 1.66
N TRP A 215 -15.54 10.09 2.65
CA TRP A 215 -15.74 9.14 3.74
C TRP A 215 -15.96 9.87 5.06
N GLU A 216 -17.22 9.97 5.51
CA GLU A 216 -17.60 10.77 6.68
C GLU A 216 -17.56 9.99 8.01
N SER A 217 -17.57 8.66 7.96
CA SER A 217 -17.68 7.82 9.15
C SER A 217 -16.65 6.70 9.18
N ASN A 218 -16.41 6.14 10.37
CA ASN A 218 -15.59 4.93 10.56
C ASN A 218 -16.25 3.65 10.03
N ARG A 219 -17.42 3.75 9.42
CA ARG A 219 -18.14 2.62 8.80
C ARG A 219 -18.13 2.78 7.29
N SER A 220 -17.92 1.67 6.59
CA SER A 220 -18.04 1.64 5.13
C SER A 220 -19.46 2.00 4.72
N PRO A 221 -19.67 3.06 3.93
CA PRO A 221 -20.98 3.39 3.42
C PRO A 221 -21.49 2.31 2.46
N SER A 222 -22.81 2.20 2.34
CA SER A 222 -23.41 1.38 1.29
C SER A 222 -23.09 1.93 -0.09
N ILE A 223 -23.16 1.09 -1.13
CA ILE A 223 -22.97 1.56 -2.53
C ILE A 223 -23.92 2.70 -2.88
N LEU A 224 -25.17 2.62 -2.44
CA LEU A 224 -26.16 3.70 -2.66
C LEU A 224 -25.71 5.01 -2.01
N THR A 225 -25.20 4.95 -0.78
CA THR A 225 -24.66 6.12 -0.07
C THR A 225 -23.43 6.67 -0.80
N LEU A 226 -22.53 5.81 -1.29
CA LEU A 226 -21.39 6.24 -2.09
C LEU A 226 -21.81 6.95 -3.38
N MET A 227 -22.78 6.39 -4.09
CA MET A 227 -23.30 7.02 -5.32
C MET A 227 -23.92 8.39 -5.06
N ASP A 228 -24.58 8.56 -3.91
CA ASP A 228 -25.10 9.87 -3.50
C ASP A 228 -23.96 10.84 -3.15
N LEU A 229 -22.91 10.38 -2.46
CA LEU A 229 -21.75 11.21 -2.11
C LEU A 229 -21.00 11.77 -3.34
N PHE A 230 -21.08 11.11 -4.51
CA PHE A 230 -20.52 11.66 -5.75
C PHE A 230 -21.26 12.91 -6.24
N ASN A 231 -22.51 13.14 -5.83
CA ASN A 231 -23.26 14.35 -6.14
C ASN A 231 -22.85 15.56 -5.29
N HIS A 232 -22.08 15.32 -4.22
CA HIS A 232 -21.57 16.39 -3.35
C HIS A 232 -20.15 16.82 -3.77
N PRO A 233 -19.81 18.11 -3.58
CA PRO A 233 -18.47 18.60 -3.87
C PRO A 233 -17.42 17.90 -2.97
N ILE A 234 -16.19 17.80 -3.47
CA ILE A 234 -15.05 17.36 -2.66
C ILE A 234 -14.87 18.39 -1.53
N PRO A 235 -14.84 17.95 -0.24
CA PRO A 235 -14.69 18.84 0.89
C PRO A 235 -13.39 19.65 0.83
N GLU A 236 -13.38 20.79 1.50
CA GLU A 236 -12.17 21.59 1.65
C GLU A 236 -11.16 20.91 2.58
N LEU A 237 -9.89 21.24 2.39
CA LEU A 237 -8.81 20.81 3.24
C LEU A 237 -8.24 22.03 3.99
N PRO A 238 -8.69 22.31 5.21
CA PRO A 238 -8.16 23.43 5.98
C PRO A 238 -6.64 23.31 6.17
N GLY A 239 -5.91 24.39 5.87
CA GLY A 239 -4.45 24.44 5.98
C GLY A 239 -3.70 23.89 4.76
N VAL A 240 -4.39 23.37 3.75
CA VAL A 240 -3.79 22.99 2.46
C VAL A 240 -3.99 24.14 1.45
N PRO A 241 -2.94 24.52 0.70
CA PRO A 241 -3.05 25.58 -0.31
C PRO A 241 -4.14 25.26 -1.36
N GLU A 242 -5.04 26.23 -1.61
CA GLU A 242 -6.18 26.04 -2.51
C GLU A 242 -5.76 25.59 -3.92
N ARG A 243 -4.58 26.03 -4.39
CA ARG A 243 -4.06 25.62 -5.69
C ARG A 243 -3.83 24.08 -5.76
N LEU A 244 -3.34 23.46 -4.67
CA LEU A 244 -3.19 22.01 -4.61
C LEU A 244 -4.56 21.32 -4.55
N VAL A 245 -5.47 21.82 -3.72
CA VAL A 245 -6.83 21.29 -3.61
C VAL A 245 -7.56 21.35 -4.96
N ALA A 246 -7.38 22.44 -5.72
CA ALA A 246 -7.97 22.59 -7.06
C ALA A 246 -7.45 21.53 -8.05
N VAL A 247 -6.13 21.22 -8.03
CA VAL A 247 -5.57 20.13 -8.86
C VAL A 247 -6.16 18.79 -8.47
N LEU A 248 -6.29 18.52 -7.15
CA LEU A 248 -6.89 17.26 -6.69
C LEU A 248 -8.37 17.15 -7.10
N ARG A 249 -9.15 18.23 -6.97
CA ARG A 249 -10.55 18.27 -7.43
C ARG A 249 -10.68 18.02 -8.93
N TYR A 250 -9.79 18.61 -9.74
CA TYR A 250 -9.72 18.38 -11.17
C TYR A 250 -9.48 16.90 -11.52
N GLY A 251 -8.52 16.24 -10.83
CA GLY A 251 -8.28 14.81 -11.02
C GLY A 251 -9.40 13.91 -10.46
N MET A 252 -10.24 14.43 -9.56
CA MET A 252 -11.41 13.73 -9.00
C MET A 252 -12.74 14.15 -9.64
N ASP A 253 -12.73 14.71 -10.85
CA ASP A 253 -13.98 14.98 -11.58
C ASP A 253 -14.80 13.69 -11.76
N ASN A 254 -16.11 13.79 -11.69
CA ASN A 254 -17.00 12.65 -11.86
C ASN A 254 -17.06 12.18 -13.33
N ASP A 255 -16.76 13.06 -14.29
CA ASP A 255 -16.60 12.70 -15.70
C ASP A 255 -15.13 12.28 -15.96
N PRO A 256 -14.86 11.00 -16.27
CA PRO A 256 -13.49 10.54 -16.53
C PRO A 256 -12.82 11.26 -17.71
N THR A 257 -13.61 11.79 -18.67
CA THR A 257 -13.07 12.51 -19.84
C THR A 257 -12.65 13.94 -19.51
N ALA A 258 -13.16 14.50 -18.41
CA ALA A 258 -12.78 15.82 -17.91
C ALA A 258 -11.48 15.80 -17.09
N ARG A 259 -11.03 14.63 -16.62
CA ARG A 259 -9.81 14.50 -15.79
C ARG A 259 -8.55 14.69 -16.61
N PRO A 260 -7.45 15.17 -15.99
CA PRO A 260 -6.13 15.19 -16.62
C PRO A 260 -5.64 13.75 -16.87
N THR A 261 -4.77 13.58 -17.85
CA THR A 261 -3.97 12.33 -17.95
C THR A 261 -2.96 12.25 -16.79
N ALA A 262 -2.38 11.07 -16.54
CA ALA A 262 -1.33 10.93 -15.53
C ALA A 262 -0.13 11.87 -15.79
N GLU A 263 0.25 12.07 -17.06
CA GLU A 263 1.28 13.01 -17.46
C GLU A 263 0.91 14.47 -17.16
N GLN A 264 -0.30 14.88 -17.53
CA GLN A 264 -0.81 16.21 -17.23
C GLN A 264 -0.92 16.45 -15.71
N LEU A 265 -1.35 15.44 -14.94
CA LEU A 265 -1.39 15.54 -13.47
C LEU A 265 0.02 15.71 -12.89
N ARG A 266 1.00 14.91 -13.33
CA ARG A 266 2.40 15.05 -12.92
C ARG A 266 2.91 16.47 -13.19
N ASP A 267 2.67 16.99 -14.37
CA ASP A 267 3.14 18.32 -14.77
C ASP A 267 2.42 19.44 -14.01
N LEU A 268 1.12 19.30 -13.74
CA LEU A 268 0.37 20.23 -12.87
C LEU A 268 0.96 20.27 -11.46
N LEU A 269 1.21 19.09 -10.85
CA LEU A 269 1.81 19.00 -9.52
C LEU A 269 3.24 19.56 -9.49
N ASN A 270 4.05 19.27 -10.51
CA ASN A 270 5.42 19.75 -10.60
C ASN A 270 5.52 21.29 -10.74
N ASN A 271 4.55 21.91 -11.40
CA ASN A 271 4.47 23.36 -11.57
C ASN A 271 3.84 24.10 -10.37
N LEU A 272 3.36 23.37 -9.34
CA LEU A 272 2.85 23.98 -8.14
C LEU A 272 3.98 24.46 -7.23
N HIS A 273 4.10 25.79 -7.09
CA HIS A 273 4.96 26.39 -6.08
C HIS A 273 4.17 26.49 -4.77
N LEU A 274 4.52 25.63 -3.82
CA LEU A 274 3.96 25.62 -2.46
C LEU A 274 4.99 26.30 -1.56
N ASP A 275 4.74 27.55 -1.16
CA ASP A 275 5.64 28.29 -0.28
C ASP A 275 5.66 27.64 1.12
N PRO A 276 6.85 27.26 1.63
CA PRO A 276 6.96 26.71 3.00
C PRO A 276 6.68 27.75 4.09
N SER A 277 6.48 29.02 3.74
CA SER A 277 6.29 30.14 4.64
C SER A 277 4.83 30.41 5.03
N THR A 278 3.85 29.66 4.51
CA THR A 278 2.48 29.79 5.02
C THR A 278 2.39 29.06 6.36
N PRO A 279 2.16 29.75 7.50
CA PRO A 279 2.04 29.07 8.78
C PRO A 279 0.90 28.08 8.73
N GLN A 280 1.20 26.80 8.77
CA GLN A 280 0.18 25.78 9.01
C GLN A 280 -0.34 25.97 10.43
N PRO A 281 -1.66 26.01 10.65
CA PRO A 281 -2.19 25.78 11.99
C PRO A 281 -1.67 24.41 12.44
N PRO A 282 -1.19 24.27 13.70
CA PRO A 282 -0.71 22.99 14.19
C PRO A 282 -1.80 21.95 13.95
N PRO A 283 -1.46 20.73 13.47
CA PRO A 283 -2.41 19.67 13.29
C PRO A 283 -3.20 19.51 14.60
N ALA A 284 -4.52 19.40 14.50
CA ALA A 284 -5.36 19.12 15.66
C ALA A 284 -4.83 17.83 16.29
N VAL A 285 -4.08 17.97 17.39
CA VAL A 285 -3.41 16.85 18.06
C VAL A 285 -4.51 15.95 18.59
N TYR A 286 -4.81 14.89 17.89
CA TYR A 286 -5.52 13.75 18.46
C TYR A 286 -4.60 13.18 19.53
N ARG A 287 -4.78 13.68 20.76
CA ARG A 287 -4.17 13.06 21.94
C ARG A 287 -4.83 11.71 22.13
N ALA A 288 -4.18 10.66 21.62
CA ALA A 288 -4.50 9.33 22.12
C ALA A 288 -4.42 9.33 23.65
N PRO A 289 -5.39 8.75 24.35
CA PRO A 289 -5.33 8.62 25.81
C PRO A 289 -4.02 7.92 26.15
N ARG A 290 -3.21 8.57 27.01
CA ARG A 290 -1.94 7.98 27.47
C ARG A 290 -2.26 6.66 28.14
N PRO A 291 -1.64 5.52 27.75
CA PRO A 291 -1.72 4.33 28.56
C PRO A 291 -1.17 4.66 29.96
N ASN A 292 -1.89 4.27 31.00
CA ASN A 292 -1.48 4.47 32.39
C ASN A 292 -0.05 3.95 32.56
N HIS A 293 0.87 4.86 32.83
CA HIS A 293 2.26 4.54 33.05
C HIS A 293 2.39 3.84 34.39
N VAL A 294 2.42 2.51 34.36
CA VAL A 294 2.86 1.70 35.51
C VAL A 294 4.38 1.78 35.51
N PRO A 295 5.03 2.35 36.53
CA PRO A 295 6.48 2.42 36.57
C PRO A 295 7.05 1.00 36.66
N PRO A 296 8.17 0.72 35.96
CA PRO A 296 8.80 -0.61 35.99
C PRO A 296 9.25 -0.96 37.40
N PRO A 297 9.14 -2.23 37.84
CA PRO A 297 9.62 -2.67 39.13
C PRO A 297 11.13 -2.49 39.24
N ARG A 298 11.61 -2.01 40.38
CA ARG A 298 13.05 -1.81 40.65
C ARG A 298 13.81 -3.13 40.50
N PRO A 299 14.97 -3.13 39.83
CA PRO A 299 15.79 -4.33 39.68
C PRO A 299 16.31 -4.80 41.07
N ARG A 300 16.20 -6.11 41.31
CA ARG A 300 16.80 -6.75 42.49
C ARG A 300 18.32 -6.77 42.34
N PRO A 301 19.09 -6.64 43.42
CA PRO A 301 20.56 -6.74 43.37
C PRO A 301 21.03 -8.15 42.94
N ILE A 302 21.93 -8.20 42.00
CA ILE A 302 22.51 -9.41 41.47
C ILE A 302 23.70 -9.82 42.39
N PRO A 303 23.77 -11.08 42.85
CA PRO A 303 25.00 -11.59 43.53
C PRO A 303 26.14 -11.79 42.53
N PRO A 304 27.41 -11.68 42.95
CA PRO A 304 28.56 -11.75 42.06
C PRO A 304 28.78 -13.17 41.54
N SER A 305 28.86 -13.32 40.22
CA SER A 305 29.22 -14.58 39.57
C SER A 305 30.65 -14.56 39.04
N THR A 306 31.34 -15.66 39.27
CA THR A 306 32.69 -16.03 38.82
C THR A 306 32.78 -16.17 37.29
N PRO A 307 33.94 -15.94 36.67
CA PRO A 307 34.08 -15.95 35.22
C PRO A 307 34.33 -17.36 34.66
N THR A 308 33.63 -17.69 33.57
CA THR A 308 34.07 -18.75 32.65
C THR A 308 34.01 -18.23 31.21
N LEU A 309 35.15 -18.39 30.56
CA LEU A 309 35.39 -18.13 29.13
C LEU A 309 34.61 -19.13 28.28
N ASP A 310 33.88 -18.67 27.27
CA ASP A 310 33.92 -19.27 25.95
C ASP A 310 33.30 -18.30 24.92
N GLU A 311 34.03 -18.08 23.84
CA GLU A 311 33.69 -17.15 22.74
C GLU A 311 32.84 -17.88 21.69
N THR A 312 31.69 -17.32 21.37
CA THR A 312 31.05 -17.52 20.05
C THR A 312 30.28 -16.21 19.66
N PRO A 313 30.36 -15.78 18.42
CA PRO A 313 29.83 -14.48 18.01
C PRO A 313 28.31 -14.54 17.88
N THR A 314 27.61 -13.73 18.66
CA THR A 314 26.16 -13.56 18.59
C THR A 314 25.80 -12.51 17.53
N VAL A 315 25.02 -12.94 16.57
CA VAL A 315 24.33 -12.08 15.60
C VAL A 315 23.29 -11.24 16.34
N HIS A 316 23.43 -9.93 16.29
CA HIS A 316 22.43 -8.99 16.82
C HIS A 316 21.14 -9.02 15.98
N ASN A 317 20.12 -9.63 16.53
CA ASN A 317 18.76 -9.55 16.02
C ASN A 317 18.06 -8.41 16.76
N ASN A 318 17.73 -7.34 16.05
CA ASN A 318 17.03 -6.17 16.60
C ASN A 318 15.51 -6.44 16.64
N PRO A 319 14.88 -6.58 17.81
CA PRO A 319 13.49 -6.99 17.94
C PRO A 319 12.47 -5.88 17.61
N ASP A 320 12.90 -4.61 17.47
CA ASP A 320 11.97 -3.47 17.38
C ASP A 320 11.29 -3.30 15.99
N ARG A 321 11.72 -4.05 14.97
CA ARG A 321 11.09 -4.00 13.63
C ARG A 321 9.79 -4.82 13.50
N LYS A 322 9.44 -5.66 14.47
CA LYS A 322 8.29 -6.59 14.34
C LYS A 322 6.91 -5.94 14.46
N GLY A 323 6.81 -4.74 15.00
CA GLY A 323 5.53 -4.08 15.23
C GLY A 323 4.99 -3.24 14.07
N PHE A 324 5.84 -2.90 13.10
CA PHE A 324 5.52 -1.86 12.11
C PHE A 324 4.67 -2.37 10.94
N PHE A 325 4.77 -3.65 10.60
CA PHE A 325 4.22 -4.20 9.36
C PHE A 325 2.83 -4.83 9.46
N GLN A 326 2.27 -4.99 10.65
CA GLN A 326 1.01 -5.74 10.83
C GLN A 326 -0.24 -5.13 10.18
N LYS A 327 -0.15 -3.93 9.55
CA LYS A 327 -1.30 -3.19 9.01
C LYS A 327 -1.19 -2.79 7.53
N TRP A 328 -0.22 -3.32 6.82
CA TRP A 328 0.20 -2.81 5.52
C TRP A 328 -0.81 -2.94 4.38
N PHE A 329 -1.44 -4.08 4.28
CA PHE A 329 -2.18 -4.43 3.06
C PHE A 329 -3.71 -4.38 3.21
N PHE A 330 -4.25 -4.10 4.41
CA PHE A 330 -5.64 -4.40 4.69
C PHE A 330 -6.29 -3.35 5.59
N GLY A 331 -6.25 -2.12 5.17
CA GLY A 331 -7.11 -1.10 5.73
C GLY A 331 -8.45 -1.09 4.99
N GLY A 332 -9.40 -1.85 5.48
CA GLY A 332 -10.81 -1.76 5.14
C GLY A 332 -11.60 -1.39 6.36
#